data_36e67eddf2bedf1e8e607a32a0c69008
#
_entry.id   36e67eddf2bedf1e8e607a32a0c69008
#
_cell.length_a   1.000
_cell.length_b   1.000
_cell.length_c   1.000
_cell.angle_alpha   90.00
_cell.angle_beta   90.00
_cell.angle_gamma   90.00
#
_symmetry.space_group_name_H-M   'P 1'
#
loop_
_entity.id
_entity.type
_entity.pdbx_description
1 polymer ?
#
loop_
_entity_poly.entity_id
_entity_poly.type
_entity_poly.pdbx_seq_one_letter_code
_entity_poly.pdbx_strand_id
1 'polypeptide(L)'
;RAKTVDFSDPYAWAYLALLVNKDSGIAEAADFNQEGMVLAAKKGTSAVTYTQSTFPLVEIRQFNDVSACVTEVAQGKADAFMYDQLSIYQNHVQYEDSTQVIYIPGQKAEGWGAAFKKGNTDLVAKMNTFIEEYRAEGGFDRLGDQYLAEEKAFFRDNNLKFFFEKP
;
A
#
# COMPACT_ATOMS: atom_id res chain seq x y z
N ARG A 1 -3.82 -9.49 -14.63
CA ARG A 1 -5.23 -9.69 -14.17
C ARG A 1 -6.24 -9.22 -15.22
N ALA A 2 -6.01 -8.10 -15.92
CA ALA A 2 -6.94 -7.58 -16.93
C ALA A 2 -7.23 -8.53 -18.13
N LYS A 3 -6.43 -9.59 -18.31
CA LYS A 3 -6.72 -10.62 -19.33
C LYS A 3 -7.88 -11.54 -18.95
N THR A 4 -8.16 -11.69 -17.66
CA THR A 4 -9.12 -12.68 -17.12
C THR A 4 -10.34 -12.07 -16.45
N VAL A 5 -10.28 -10.79 -16.09
CA VAL A 5 -11.38 -10.03 -15.48
C VAL A 5 -11.48 -8.64 -16.09
N ASP A 6 -12.63 -8.00 -15.92
CA ASP A 6 -12.81 -6.58 -16.17
C ASP A 6 -12.83 -5.83 -14.83
N PHE A 7 -12.29 -4.62 -14.80
CA PHE A 7 -12.24 -3.78 -13.59
C PHE A 7 -13.15 -2.57 -13.76
N SER A 8 -13.72 -2.12 -12.66
CA SER A 8 -14.31 -0.78 -12.57
C SER A 8 -13.24 0.31 -12.63
N ASP A 9 -13.67 1.54 -12.73
CA ASP A 9 -12.86 2.70 -12.42
C ASP A 9 -12.39 2.63 -10.96
N PRO A 10 -11.25 3.27 -10.62
CA PRO A 10 -10.74 3.25 -9.26
C PRO A 10 -11.66 3.96 -8.27
N TYR A 11 -12.00 3.29 -7.19
CA TYR A 11 -12.67 3.89 -6.03
C TYR A 11 -11.69 4.41 -4.99
N ALA A 12 -10.46 3.91 -4.99
CA ALA A 12 -9.38 4.28 -4.07
C ALA A 12 -8.02 4.23 -4.77
N TRP A 13 -7.01 4.86 -4.18
CA TRP A 13 -5.62 4.88 -4.68
C TRP A 13 -4.66 4.60 -3.54
N ALA A 14 -3.67 3.78 -3.81
CA ALA A 14 -2.63 3.44 -2.86
C ALA A 14 -1.24 3.78 -3.41
N TYR A 15 -0.38 4.19 -2.52
CA TYR A 15 1.06 4.29 -2.74
C TYR A 15 1.74 3.19 -1.91
N LEU A 16 2.88 2.69 -2.36
CA LEU A 16 3.69 1.78 -1.58
C LEU A 16 4.49 2.56 -0.53
N ALA A 17 4.64 1.95 0.65
CA ALA A 17 5.51 2.44 1.70
C ALA A 17 6.32 1.28 2.28
N LEU A 18 7.37 1.59 3.03
CA LEU A 18 8.17 0.63 3.75
C LEU A 18 7.85 0.71 5.24
N LEU A 19 7.54 -0.43 5.86
CA LEU A 19 7.71 -0.63 7.29
C LEU A 19 9.15 -1.09 7.49
N VAL A 20 9.98 -0.35 8.18
CA VAL A 20 11.38 -0.71 8.39
C VAL A 20 11.66 -0.96 9.87
N ASN A 21 12.59 -1.87 10.15
CA ASN A 21 13.09 -2.05 11.49
C ASN A 21 13.95 -0.84 11.89
N LYS A 22 13.75 -0.30 13.09
CA LYS A 22 14.47 0.91 13.57
C LYS A 22 15.98 0.72 13.61
N ASP A 23 16.46 -0.51 13.85
CA ASP A 23 17.87 -0.84 13.94
C ASP A 23 18.50 -1.14 12.56
N SER A 24 17.72 -1.11 11.47
CA SER A 24 18.21 -1.38 10.10
C SER A 24 19.14 -0.30 9.53
N GLY A 25 19.14 0.89 10.13
CA GLY A 25 19.90 2.03 9.61
C GLY A 25 19.27 2.73 8.39
N ILE A 26 18.07 2.32 7.96
CA ILE A 26 17.34 2.92 6.83
C ILE A 26 16.66 4.19 7.31
N ALA A 27 17.08 5.37 6.84
CA ALA A 27 16.48 6.66 7.15
C ALA A 27 15.58 7.17 6.02
N GLU A 28 15.89 6.81 4.77
CA GLU A 28 15.10 7.14 3.60
C GLU A 28 15.04 5.96 2.61
N ALA A 29 14.14 6.03 1.62
CA ALA A 29 13.95 4.93 0.68
C ALA A 29 15.21 4.57 -0.15
N ALA A 30 16.08 5.54 -0.39
CA ALA A 30 17.33 5.33 -1.13
C ALA A 30 18.31 4.43 -0.34
N ASP A 31 18.33 4.51 0.98
CA ASP A 31 19.21 3.72 1.85
C ASP A 31 18.91 2.23 1.76
N PHE A 32 17.70 1.87 1.34
CA PHE A 32 17.28 0.48 1.25
C PHE A 32 17.93 -0.28 0.08
N ASN A 33 18.38 0.39 -0.98
CA ASN A 33 18.97 -0.28 -2.15
C ASN A 33 20.44 -0.65 -1.96
N GLN A 34 20.73 -1.55 -1.05
CA GLN A 34 22.08 -2.01 -0.73
C GLN A 34 22.15 -3.53 -0.65
N GLU A 35 23.33 -4.10 -0.93
CA GLU A 35 23.59 -5.53 -0.72
C GLU A 35 23.46 -5.89 0.76
N GLY A 36 22.85 -7.02 1.02
CA GLY A 36 22.58 -7.51 2.37
C GLY A 36 21.26 -7.04 2.97
N MET A 37 20.60 -6.03 2.39
CA MET A 37 19.24 -5.64 2.82
C MET A 37 18.20 -6.68 2.41
N VAL A 38 17.25 -6.96 3.30
CA VAL A 38 16.22 -7.98 3.13
C VAL A 38 14.83 -7.35 3.17
N LEU A 39 14.05 -7.56 2.09
CA LEU A 39 12.63 -7.26 2.06
C LEU A 39 11.80 -8.49 2.41
N ALA A 40 10.96 -8.40 3.43
CA ALA A 40 9.81 -9.27 3.56
C ALA A 40 8.72 -8.78 2.59
N ALA A 41 8.15 -9.66 1.79
CA ALA A 41 7.10 -9.30 0.83
C ALA A 41 6.00 -10.36 0.77
N LYS A 42 4.74 -9.92 0.67
CA LYS A 42 3.62 -10.82 0.45
C LYS A 42 3.63 -11.33 -0.99
N LYS A 43 3.53 -12.63 -1.18
CA LYS A 43 3.46 -13.26 -2.52
C LYS A 43 2.36 -12.67 -3.38
N GLY A 44 2.68 -12.43 -4.66
CA GLY A 44 1.72 -12.00 -5.68
C GLY A 44 1.28 -10.53 -5.57
N THR A 45 1.99 -9.71 -4.80
CA THR A 45 1.74 -8.26 -4.71
C THR A 45 2.64 -7.48 -5.67
N SER A 46 2.24 -6.25 -5.98
CA SER A 46 3.03 -5.29 -6.78
C SER A 46 4.36 -4.92 -6.10
N ALA A 47 4.44 -5.00 -4.78
CA ALA A 47 5.65 -4.75 -4.00
C ALA A 47 6.85 -5.57 -4.49
N VAL A 48 6.65 -6.86 -4.83
CA VAL A 48 7.72 -7.73 -5.35
C VAL A 48 8.28 -7.18 -6.66
N THR A 49 7.40 -6.88 -7.62
CA THR A 49 7.82 -6.36 -8.94
C THR A 49 8.42 -4.97 -8.83
N TYR A 50 7.85 -4.12 -7.97
CA TYR A 50 8.37 -2.78 -7.72
C TYR A 50 9.79 -2.84 -7.14
N THR A 51 10.02 -3.67 -6.12
CA THR A 51 11.35 -3.85 -5.51
C THR A 51 12.37 -4.32 -6.53
N GLN A 52 12.04 -5.33 -7.33
CA GLN A 52 12.94 -5.84 -8.38
C GLN A 52 13.39 -4.77 -9.37
N SER A 53 12.53 -3.80 -9.67
CA SER A 53 12.84 -2.72 -10.61
C SER A 53 13.50 -1.50 -9.98
N THR A 54 13.20 -1.20 -8.71
CA THR A 54 13.60 0.05 -8.04
C THR A 54 14.76 -0.17 -7.07
N PHE A 55 14.80 -1.33 -6.41
CA PHE A 55 15.80 -1.71 -5.42
C PHE A 55 16.47 -3.05 -5.78
N PRO A 56 17.19 -3.12 -6.91
CA PRO A 56 17.68 -4.39 -7.46
C PRO A 56 18.76 -5.09 -6.60
N LEU A 57 19.34 -4.43 -5.61
CA LEU A 57 20.35 -5.03 -4.73
C LEU A 57 19.74 -5.74 -3.53
N VAL A 58 18.43 -5.57 -3.28
CA VAL A 58 17.73 -6.09 -2.10
C VAL A 58 17.35 -7.56 -2.29
N GLU A 59 17.61 -8.40 -1.27
CA GLU A 59 17.10 -9.76 -1.20
C GLU A 59 15.60 -9.74 -0.88
N ILE A 60 14.78 -10.49 -1.64
CA ILE A 60 13.33 -10.56 -1.42
C ILE A 60 12.96 -11.92 -0.82
N ARG A 61 12.44 -11.94 0.41
CA ARG A 61 11.84 -13.11 1.06
C ARG A 61 10.32 -13.00 1.01
N GLN A 62 9.68 -13.99 0.39
CA GLN A 62 8.24 -13.96 0.16
C GLN A 62 7.47 -14.81 1.16
N PHE A 63 6.41 -14.24 1.73
CA PHE A 63 5.50 -14.85 2.70
C PHE A 63 4.07 -14.94 2.16
N ASN A 64 3.24 -15.77 2.78
CA ASN A 64 1.86 -15.96 2.34
C ASN A 64 0.91 -14.86 2.85
N ASP A 65 1.23 -14.23 3.96
CA ASP A 65 0.38 -13.22 4.62
C ASP A 65 1.19 -12.00 5.11
N VAL A 66 0.45 -10.93 5.40
CA VAL A 66 1.00 -9.64 5.84
C VAL A 66 1.59 -9.76 7.24
N SER A 67 0.91 -10.48 8.15
CA SER A 67 1.33 -10.58 9.55
C SER A 67 2.70 -11.24 9.70
N ALA A 68 3.01 -12.25 8.86
CA ALA A 68 4.33 -12.85 8.81
C ALA A 68 5.40 -11.84 8.36
N CYS A 69 5.13 -11.03 7.32
CA CYS A 69 6.06 -10.00 6.87
C CYS A 69 6.35 -8.97 7.98
N VAL A 70 5.29 -8.49 8.65
CA VAL A 70 5.40 -7.52 9.75
C VAL A 70 6.22 -8.08 10.91
N THR A 71 5.96 -9.35 11.27
CA THR A 71 6.69 -10.02 12.36
C THR A 71 8.18 -10.16 12.05
N GLU A 72 8.54 -10.50 10.81
CA GLU A 72 9.96 -10.59 10.39
C GLU A 72 10.67 -9.25 10.55
N VAL A 73 10.01 -8.14 10.19
CA VAL A 73 10.58 -6.79 10.37
C VAL A 73 10.66 -6.41 11.85
N ALA A 74 9.57 -6.59 12.60
CA ALA A 74 9.54 -6.22 14.02
C ALA A 74 10.59 -6.97 14.86
N GLN A 75 10.96 -8.19 14.44
CA GLN A 75 11.98 -9.03 15.08
C GLN A 75 13.40 -8.81 14.51
N GLY A 76 13.60 -7.90 13.56
CA GLY A 76 14.89 -7.64 12.93
C GLY A 76 15.41 -8.78 12.04
N LYS A 77 14.55 -9.69 11.58
CA LYS A 77 14.89 -10.79 10.65
C LYS A 77 14.80 -10.37 9.18
N ALA A 78 14.06 -9.31 8.90
CA ALA A 78 14.07 -8.56 7.67
C ALA A 78 14.19 -7.07 7.98
N ASP A 79 14.84 -6.32 7.10
CA ASP A 79 15.06 -4.88 7.28
C ASP A 79 13.81 -4.08 6.98
N ALA A 80 13.02 -4.53 6.01
CA ALA A 80 11.80 -3.84 5.58
C ALA A 80 10.69 -4.80 5.13
N PHE A 81 9.44 -4.31 5.20
CA PHE A 81 8.26 -4.85 4.54
C PHE A 81 7.63 -3.76 3.68
N MET A 82 7.33 -4.06 2.42
CA MET A 82 6.70 -3.12 1.49
C MET A 82 5.25 -3.51 1.23
N TYR A 83 4.35 -2.54 1.45
CA TYR A 83 2.92 -2.72 1.17
C TYR A 83 2.26 -1.36 0.93
N ASP A 84 0.91 -1.31 0.81
CA ASP A 84 0.22 -0.03 0.72
C ASP A 84 0.40 0.82 1.99
N GLN A 85 0.47 2.13 1.80
CA GLN A 85 0.80 3.08 2.87
C GLN A 85 -0.16 3.04 4.06
N LEU A 86 -1.46 2.74 3.83
CA LEU A 86 -2.45 2.66 4.90
C LEU A 86 -2.17 1.45 5.80
N SER A 87 -2.00 0.27 5.19
CA SER A 87 -1.65 -0.96 5.93
C SER A 87 -0.31 -0.84 6.64
N ILE A 88 0.69 -0.21 6.01
CA ILE A 88 2.01 0.03 6.64
C ILE A 88 1.85 0.91 7.88
N TYR A 89 1.11 2.01 7.80
CA TYR A 89 0.85 2.87 8.95
C TYR A 89 0.14 2.10 10.09
N GLN A 90 -0.93 1.36 9.78
CA GLN A 90 -1.67 0.57 10.77
C GLN A 90 -0.79 -0.49 11.47
N ASN A 91 0.09 -1.15 10.73
CA ASN A 91 1.03 -2.11 11.30
C ASN A 91 2.12 -1.41 12.12
N HIS A 92 2.59 -0.24 11.70
CA HIS A 92 3.54 0.55 12.47
C HIS A 92 2.98 0.93 13.85
N VAL A 93 1.73 1.40 13.94
CA VAL A 93 1.09 1.76 15.22
C VAL A 93 1.09 0.57 16.20
N GLN A 94 0.96 -0.66 15.70
CA GLN A 94 1.02 -1.87 16.55
C GLN A 94 2.43 -2.24 17.00
N TYR A 95 3.46 -1.82 16.27
CA TYR A 95 4.86 -2.16 16.50
C TYR A 95 5.76 -0.91 16.53
N GLU A 96 5.22 0.20 17.07
CA GLU A 96 5.89 1.49 17.05
C GLU A 96 7.27 1.49 17.73
N ASP A 97 7.45 0.66 18.75
CA ASP A 97 8.73 0.57 19.48
C ASP A 97 9.87 0.04 18.60
N SER A 98 9.59 -0.87 17.67
CA SER A 98 10.61 -1.58 16.86
C SER A 98 10.62 -1.19 15.38
N THR A 99 9.64 -0.43 14.93
CA THR A 99 9.50 -0.09 13.50
C THR A 99 9.38 1.40 13.27
N GLN A 100 9.59 1.80 12.02
CA GLN A 100 9.28 3.14 11.50
C GLN A 100 8.71 3.04 10.08
N VAL A 101 8.05 4.08 9.60
CA VAL A 101 7.49 4.14 8.24
C VAL A 101 8.35 5.03 7.37
N ILE A 102 8.67 4.54 6.16
CA ILE A 102 9.33 5.34 5.13
C ILE A 102 8.42 5.41 3.91
N TYR A 103 8.03 6.63 3.55
CA TYR A 103 7.26 6.89 2.34
C TYR A 103 8.22 7.05 1.15
N ILE A 104 7.90 6.36 0.06
CA ILE A 104 8.74 6.35 -1.15
C ILE A 104 8.32 7.52 -2.05
N PRO A 105 9.18 8.49 -2.34
CA PRO A 105 8.80 9.64 -3.18
C PRO A 105 8.67 9.27 -4.66
N GLY A 106 7.92 10.07 -5.40
CA GLY A 106 7.86 10.01 -6.86
C GLY A 106 7.09 8.82 -7.45
N GLN A 107 6.40 8.04 -6.63
CA GLN A 107 5.57 6.93 -7.09
C GLN A 107 4.32 7.42 -7.82
N LYS A 108 3.83 6.57 -8.72
CA LYS A 108 2.46 6.67 -9.24
C LYS A 108 1.53 5.88 -8.34
N ALA A 109 0.39 6.47 -8.00
CA ALA A 109 -0.64 5.77 -7.26
C ALA A 109 -1.17 4.55 -8.02
N GLU A 110 -1.37 3.44 -7.31
CA GLU A 110 -2.08 2.28 -7.83
C GLU A 110 -3.57 2.44 -7.59
N GLY A 111 -4.37 2.45 -8.67
CA GLY A 111 -5.83 2.50 -8.58
C GLY A 111 -6.41 1.15 -8.16
N TRP A 112 -7.30 1.15 -7.17
CA TRP A 112 -8.05 -0.02 -6.74
C TRP A 112 -9.46 0.02 -7.28
N GLY A 113 -9.78 -0.91 -8.19
CA GLY A 113 -11.08 -1.11 -8.79
C GLY A 113 -11.71 -2.45 -8.41
N ALA A 114 -13.03 -2.53 -8.47
CA ALA A 114 -13.76 -3.78 -8.30
C ALA A 114 -13.56 -4.68 -9.53
N ALA A 115 -13.32 -5.97 -9.31
CA ALA A 115 -13.11 -6.96 -10.36
C ALA A 115 -14.41 -7.71 -10.68
N PHE A 116 -14.70 -7.85 -11.95
CA PHE A 116 -15.89 -8.53 -12.49
C PHE A 116 -15.50 -9.65 -13.43
N LYS A 117 -16.39 -10.62 -13.60
CA LYS A 117 -16.24 -11.66 -14.64
C LYS A 117 -16.06 -10.99 -16.00
N LYS A 118 -15.09 -11.47 -16.76
CA LYS A 118 -14.78 -10.99 -18.12
C LYS A 118 -16.02 -10.95 -19.00
N GLY A 119 -16.25 -9.80 -19.65
CA GLY A 119 -17.41 -9.54 -20.53
C GLY A 119 -18.65 -9.02 -19.80
N ASN A 120 -18.62 -8.83 -18.48
CA ASN A 120 -19.77 -8.27 -17.73
C ASN A 120 -19.77 -6.73 -17.75
N THR A 121 -19.82 -6.17 -18.96
CA THR A 121 -19.70 -4.73 -19.22
C THR A 121 -20.80 -3.89 -18.56
N ASP A 122 -22.03 -4.42 -18.51
CA ASP A 122 -23.17 -3.72 -17.90
C ASP A 122 -22.98 -3.50 -16.40
N LEU A 123 -22.44 -4.51 -15.70
CA LEU A 123 -22.18 -4.40 -14.26
C LEU A 123 -20.99 -3.48 -13.98
N VAL A 124 -19.96 -3.52 -14.83
CA VAL A 124 -18.85 -2.57 -14.77
C VAL A 124 -19.35 -1.13 -14.93
N ALA A 125 -20.21 -0.87 -15.93
CA ALA A 125 -20.77 0.45 -16.17
C ALA A 125 -21.61 0.95 -14.97
N LYS A 126 -22.46 0.09 -14.41
CA LYS A 126 -23.25 0.44 -13.21
C LYS A 126 -22.36 0.75 -12.00
N MET A 127 -21.27 -0.03 -11.81
CA MET A 127 -20.32 0.22 -10.74
C MET A 127 -19.59 1.56 -10.94
N ASN A 128 -19.19 1.88 -12.16
CA ASN A 128 -18.54 3.16 -12.46
C ASN A 128 -19.46 4.34 -12.19
N THR A 129 -20.73 4.27 -12.62
CA THR A 129 -21.74 5.28 -12.29
C THR A 129 -21.91 5.44 -10.78
N PHE A 130 -22.02 4.33 -10.04
CA PHE A 130 -22.10 4.38 -8.58
C PHE A 130 -20.87 5.02 -7.94
N ILE A 131 -19.65 4.66 -8.38
CA ILE A 131 -18.41 5.23 -7.85
C ILE A 131 -18.37 6.74 -8.07
N GLU A 132 -18.79 7.20 -9.26
CA GLU A 132 -18.80 8.62 -9.62
C GLU A 132 -19.81 9.39 -8.77
N GLU A 133 -21.06 8.93 -8.70
CA GLU A 133 -22.15 9.55 -7.93
C GLU A 133 -21.81 9.57 -6.43
N TYR A 134 -21.39 8.43 -5.87
CA TYR A 134 -21.03 8.31 -4.46
C TYR A 134 -19.87 9.23 -4.07
N ARG A 135 -18.91 9.40 -4.97
CA ARG A 135 -17.79 10.35 -4.79
C ARG A 135 -18.29 11.80 -4.84
N ALA A 136 -19.12 12.14 -5.81
CA ALA A 136 -19.67 13.50 -5.95
C ALA A 136 -20.50 13.92 -4.74
N GLU A 137 -21.18 12.98 -4.10
CA GLU A 137 -21.95 13.19 -2.86
C GLU A 137 -21.09 13.21 -1.58
N GLY A 138 -19.76 13.07 -1.68
CA GLY A 138 -18.84 12.97 -0.54
C GLY A 138 -18.93 11.66 0.24
N GLY A 139 -19.45 10.59 -0.40
CA GLY A 139 -19.65 9.29 0.26
C GLY A 139 -18.35 8.64 0.74
N PHE A 140 -17.31 8.66 -0.08
CA PHE A 140 -16.00 8.13 0.32
C PHE A 140 -15.35 8.93 1.44
N ASP A 141 -15.58 10.24 1.48
CA ASP A 141 -15.07 11.11 2.54
C ASP A 141 -15.74 10.77 3.88
N ARG A 142 -17.07 10.58 3.87
CA ARG A 142 -17.82 10.10 5.04
C ARG A 142 -17.38 8.72 5.52
N LEU A 143 -17.06 7.78 4.61
CA LEU A 143 -16.50 6.48 5.00
C LEU A 143 -15.13 6.63 5.66
N GLY A 144 -14.28 7.50 5.13
CA GLY A 144 -13.01 7.84 5.75
C GLY A 144 -13.18 8.38 7.17
N ASP A 145 -14.10 9.33 7.36
CA ASP A 145 -14.39 9.91 8.69
C ASP A 145 -14.98 8.89 9.68
N GLN A 146 -15.77 7.94 9.17
CA GLN A 146 -16.44 6.96 10.02
C GLN A 146 -15.52 5.81 10.45
N TYR A 147 -14.66 5.33 9.56
CA TYR A 147 -13.92 4.07 9.76
C TYR A 147 -12.40 4.24 9.84
N LEU A 148 -11.86 5.38 9.38
CA LEU A 148 -10.44 5.63 9.24
C LEU A 148 -10.08 7.06 9.66
N ALA A 149 -10.76 7.58 10.69
CA ALA A 149 -10.62 8.98 11.13
C ALA A 149 -9.19 9.31 11.60
N GLU A 150 -8.56 8.39 12.35
CA GLU A 150 -7.20 8.55 12.87
C GLU A 150 -6.18 8.53 11.72
N GLU A 151 -6.31 7.57 10.81
CA GLU A 151 -5.45 7.45 9.63
C GLU A 151 -5.62 8.67 8.72
N LYS A 152 -6.86 9.10 8.47
CA LYS A 152 -7.15 10.29 7.66
C LYS A 152 -6.51 11.54 8.26
N ALA A 153 -6.58 11.71 9.58
CA ALA A 153 -5.92 12.82 10.28
C ALA A 153 -4.40 12.73 10.14
N PHE A 154 -3.82 11.55 10.37
CA PHE A 154 -2.39 11.33 10.24
C PHE A 154 -1.88 11.65 8.82
N PHE A 155 -2.56 11.16 7.78
CA PHE A 155 -2.18 11.41 6.40
C PHE A 155 -2.24 12.90 6.05
N ARG A 156 -3.30 13.60 6.47
CA ARG A 156 -3.44 15.05 6.31
C ARG A 156 -2.31 15.80 7.00
N ASP A 157 -2.03 15.48 8.26
CA ASP A 157 -1.05 16.21 9.09
C ASP A 157 0.39 15.98 8.61
N ASN A 158 0.65 14.87 7.87
CA ASN A 158 1.92 14.56 7.22
C ASN A 158 1.96 14.92 5.72
N ASN A 159 0.96 15.65 5.23
CA ASN A 159 0.87 16.08 3.83
C ASN A 159 0.91 14.91 2.82
N LEU A 160 0.31 13.79 3.20
CA LEU A 160 0.18 12.58 2.40
C LEU A 160 -1.23 12.48 1.82
N LYS A 161 -1.33 11.95 0.61
CA LYS A 161 -2.62 11.66 -0.01
C LYS A 161 -3.33 10.53 0.73
N PHE A 162 -4.56 10.79 1.18
CA PHE A 162 -5.38 9.76 1.78
C PHE A 162 -5.94 8.80 0.71
N PHE A 163 -6.23 7.59 1.11
CA PHE A 163 -6.64 6.46 0.28
C PHE A 163 -7.79 6.75 -0.71
N PHE A 164 -8.76 7.58 -0.34
CA PHE A 164 -9.88 7.95 -1.22
C PHE A 164 -9.66 9.21 -2.07
N GLU A 165 -8.56 9.92 -1.87
CA GLU A 165 -8.24 11.12 -2.64
C GLU A 165 -7.63 10.76 -4.00
N LYS A 166 -8.11 11.42 -5.05
CA LYS A 166 -7.51 11.25 -6.39
C LYS A 166 -6.07 11.77 -6.41
N PRO A 167 -5.16 11.09 -7.13
CA PRO A 167 -3.77 11.50 -7.29
C PRO A 167 -3.64 12.89 -7.89
#